data_16ef0424f658d6bcb16d85e39a4eb406
#
_entry.id   16ef0424f658d6bcb16d85e39a4eb406
#
_cell.length_a   1.000
_cell.length_b   1.000
_cell.length_c   1.000
_cell.angle_alpha   90.00
_cell.angle_beta   90.00
_cell.angle_gamma   90.00
#
_symmetry.space_group_name_H-M   'P 1'
#
loop_
_entity.id
_entity.type
_entity.pdbx_description
1 polymer ?
#
loop_
_entity_poly.entity_id
_entity_poly.type
_entity_poly.pdbx_seq_one_letter_code
_entity_poly.pdbx_strand_id
1 'polypeptide(L)'
;MKILAFSDLHLARARAAEIVAASAEADLVIGADDFCNMRQGLPEAMALLEGMQAPMVAVPGNAESADELRAAAGPGVTVLHGDGCTIDGLRIFGLGYGVPRTPFGAWSCDLSEAFAAELLAGCEKAHVLVTHSPPKGVADMTSAGQSVGSTAIRAAIERIRPRLALCGHIHDSWGKEGRVGASRVVNLGPRVSWFEVDP
;
A
#
# COMPACT_ATOMS: atom_id res chain seq x y z
N MET A 1 18.45 -0.32 -2.95
CA MET A 1 17.38 -0.99 -3.73
C MET A 1 16.50 0.09 -4.34
N LYS A 2 16.34 0.07 -5.67
CA LYS A 2 15.48 1.00 -6.41
C LYS A 2 14.06 0.44 -6.47
N ILE A 3 13.13 1.14 -5.83
CA ILE A 3 11.74 0.71 -5.66
C ILE A 3 10.83 1.56 -6.53
N LEU A 4 9.99 0.91 -7.34
CA LEU A 4 8.83 1.52 -7.97
C LEU A 4 7.61 1.28 -7.09
N ALA A 5 6.84 2.32 -6.76
CA ALA A 5 5.64 2.15 -5.95
C ALA A 5 4.43 2.90 -6.53
N PHE A 6 3.24 2.37 -6.28
CA PHE A 6 1.96 2.93 -6.71
C PHE A 6 0.83 2.51 -5.75
N SER A 7 -0.33 3.16 -5.85
CA SER A 7 -1.57 2.79 -5.15
C SER A 7 -2.81 3.14 -5.98
N ASP A 8 -3.96 2.63 -5.56
CA ASP A 8 -5.29 3.01 -6.07
C ASP A 8 -5.39 2.88 -7.60
N LEU A 9 -5.00 1.72 -8.15
CA LEU A 9 -4.99 1.45 -9.60
C LEU A 9 -6.40 1.45 -10.21
N HIS A 10 -7.38 0.87 -9.48
CA HIS A 10 -8.79 0.87 -9.87
C HIS A 10 -9.04 0.51 -11.35
N LEU A 11 -8.37 -0.56 -11.85
CA LEU A 11 -8.48 -1.00 -13.25
C LEU A 11 -8.00 0.04 -14.30
N ALA A 12 -7.22 1.04 -13.91
CA ALA A 12 -6.74 2.09 -14.82
C ALA A 12 -5.69 1.54 -15.80
N ARG A 13 -6.13 1.01 -16.95
CA ARG A 13 -5.31 0.33 -17.97
C ARG A 13 -4.07 1.12 -18.40
N ALA A 14 -4.23 2.41 -18.63
CA ALA A 14 -3.11 3.26 -19.05
C ALA A 14 -2.04 3.37 -17.95
N ARG A 15 -2.46 3.48 -16.68
CA ARG A 15 -1.55 3.53 -15.54
C ARG A 15 -0.86 2.19 -15.30
N ALA A 16 -1.60 1.09 -15.43
CA ALA A 16 -1.00 -0.25 -15.36
C ALA A 16 0.11 -0.42 -16.42
N ALA A 17 -0.15 -0.02 -17.66
CA ALA A 17 0.85 -0.09 -18.74
C ALA A 17 2.10 0.76 -18.44
N GLU A 18 1.94 1.97 -17.90
CA GLU A 18 3.06 2.82 -17.45
C GLU A 18 3.88 2.14 -16.34
N ILE A 19 3.21 1.54 -15.34
CA ILE A 19 3.82 0.83 -14.22
C ILE A 19 4.59 -0.40 -14.71
N VAL A 20 3.97 -1.21 -15.57
CA VAL A 20 4.61 -2.41 -16.16
C VAL A 20 5.86 -2.01 -16.95
N ALA A 21 5.78 -0.99 -17.81
CA ALA A 21 6.94 -0.51 -18.57
C ALA A 21 8.07 -0.01 -17.65
N ALA A 22 7.73 0.75 -16.62
CA ALA A 22 8.71 1.28 -15.66
C ALA A 22 9.35 0.19 -14.78
N SER A 23 8.67 -0.95 -14.57
CA SER A 23 9.18 -2.04 -13.74
C SER A 23 10.51 -2.64 -14.21
N ALA A 24 10.85 -2.46 -15.50
CA ALA A 24 12.13 -2.89 -16.07
C ALA A 24 13.35 -2.18 -15.44
N GLU A 25 13.14 -1.03 -14.80
CA GLU A 25 14.20 -0.26 -14.15
C GLU A 25 14.21 -0.43 -12.62
N ALA A 26 13.29 -1.20 -12.07
CA ALA A 26 13.11 -1.41 -10.63
C ALA A 26 13.80 -2.70 -10.17
N ASP A 27 14.33 -2.68 -8.94
CA ASP A 27 14.70 -3.91 -8.23
C ASP A 27 13.46 -4.56 -7.58
N LEU A 28 12.46 -3.75 -7.23
CA LEU A 28 11.24 -4.16 -6.56
C LEU A 28 10.08 -3.23 -6.94
N VAL A 29 8.88 -3.81 -7.10
CA VAL A 29 7.63 -3.05 -7.23
C VAL A 29 6.80 -3.18 -5.95
N ILE A 30 6.17 -2.10 -5.49
CA ILE A 30 5.27 -2.10 -4.32
C ILE A 30 3.93 -1.50 -4.72
N GLY A 31 2.84 -2.27 -4.52
CA GLY A 31 1.46 -1.81 -4.64
C GLY A 31 0.78 -1.70 -3.25
N ALA A 32 0.40 -0.50 -2.82
CA ALA A 32 -0.39 -0.24 -1.61
C ALA A 32 -1.86 0.02 -2.02
N ASP A 33 -2.53 -0.96 -2.61
CA ASP A 33 -3.46 -0.72 -3.70
C ASP A 33 -4.91 -1.12 -3.41
N ASP A 34 -5.83 -0.37 -4.02
CA ASP A 34 -7.13 -0.82 -4.51
C ASP A 34 -6.94 -1.21 -5.98
N PHE A 35 -6.69 -2.50 -6.26
CA PHE A 35 -6.47 -3.00 -7.62
C PHE A 35 -7.75 -2.98 -8.43
N CYS A 36 -8.86 -3.38 -7.83
CA CYS A 36 -10.17 -3.47 -8.46
C CYS A 36 -11.15 -2.41 -7.93
N ASN A 37 -12.42 -2.52 -8.28
CA ASN A 37 -13.46 -1.61 -7.84
C ASN A 37 -14.54 -2.38 -7.08
N MET A 38 -14.79 -2.04 -5.81
CA MET A 38 -15.90 -2.57 -5.02
C MET A 38 -16.03 -4.10 -5.12
N ARG A 39 -14.93 -4.84 -4.97
CA ARG A 39 -14.83 -6.31 -5.06
C ARG A 39 -15.02 -6.88 -6.48
N GLN A 40 -14.94 -6.06 -7.53
CA GLN A 40 -15.17 -6.49 -8.91
C GLN A 40 -13.96 -6.23 -9.81
N GLY A 41 -13.61 -7.22 -10.65
CA GLY A 41 -12.57 -7.07 -11.66
C GLY A 41 -11.14 -7.31 -11.16
N LEU A 42 -10.95 -7.96 -10.01
CA LEU A 42 -9.60 -8.21 -9.49
C LEU A 42 -8.74 -9.09 -10.41
N PRO A 43 -9.24 -10.20 -10.99
CA PRO A 43 -8.47 -10.97 -11.97
C PRO A 43 -8.04 -10.13 -13.17
N GLU A 44 -8.92 -9.24 -13.65
CA GLU A 44 -8.62 -8.32 -14.74
C GLU A 44 -7.54 -7.30 -14.34
N ALA A 45 -7.63 -6.74 -13.13
CA ALA A 45 -6.62 -5.82 -12.61
C ALA A 45 -5.24 -6.48 -12.53
N MET A 46 -5.16 -7.72 -12.04
CA MET A 46 -3.92 -8.46 -11.96
C MET A 46 -3.38 -8.83 -13.35
N ALA A 47 -4.26 -9.15 -14.31
CA ALA A 47 -3.87 -9.37 -15.70
C ALA A 47 -3.28 -8.11 -16.37
N LEU A 48 -3.72 -6.90 -16.00
CA LEU A 48 -3.13 -5.65 -16.47
C LEU A 48 -1.68 -5.45 -16.01
N LEU A 49 -1.28 -6.12 -14.92
CA LEU A 49 0.06 -6.08 -14.36
C LEU A 49 0.95 -7.25 -14.81
N GLU A 50 0.44 -8.12 -15.66
CA GLU A 50 1.26 -9.16 -16.29
C GLU A 50 2.40 -8.54 -17.12
N GLY A 51 3.56 -9.19 -17.08
CA GLY A 51 4.76 -8.70 -17.76
C GLY A 51 5.64 -7.77 -16.93
N MET A 52 5.35 -7.57 -15.64
CA MET A 52 6.28 -6.92 -14.73
C MET A 52 7.65 -7.61 -14.77
N GLN A 53 8.72 -6.82 -14.84
CA GLN A 53 10.10 -7.32 -14.94
C GLN A 53 10.78 -7.48 -13.57
N ALA A 54 10.24 -6.84 -12.52
CA ALA A 54 10.71 -6.95 -11.14
C ALA A 54 9.70 -7.70 -10.27
N PRO A 55 10.13 -8.36 -9.16
CA PRO A 55 9.22 -8.93 -8.19
C PRO A 55 8.32 -7.84 -7.58
N MET A 56 7.13 -8.23 -7.16
CA MET A 56 6.14 -7.30 -6.59
C MET A 56 5.75 -7.70 -5.18
N VAL A 57 5.68 -6.72 -4.28
CA VAL A 57 4.97 -6.80 -3.00
C VAL A 57 3.65 -6.05 -3.15
N ALA A 58 2.55 -6.74 -2.87
CA ALA A 58 1.19 -6.19 -2.94
C ALA A 58 0.53 -6.18 -1.56
N VAL A 59 -0.08 -5.07 -1.21
CA VAL A 59 -0.92 -4.92 -0.03
C VAL A 59 -2.34 -4.62 -0.52
N PRO A 60 -3.37 -5.40 -0.12
CA PRO A 60 -4.73 -5.17 -0.61
C PRO A 60 -5.29 -3.85 -0.10
N GLY A 61 -6.07 -3.19 -0.93
CA GLY A 61 -6.85 -2.04 -0.53
C GLY A 61 -8.14 -2.42 0.21
N ASN A 62 -9.11 -1.54 0.23
CA ASN A 62 -10.43 -1.89 0.75
C ASN A 62 -11.39 -2.41 -0.34
N ALA A 63 -10.99 -2.33 -1.61
CA ALA A 63 -11.79 -2.83 -2.74
C ALA A 63 -11.63 -4.35 -3.00
N GLU A 64 -10.71 -5.03 -2.33
CA GLU A 64 -10.51 -6.48 -2.38
C GLU A 64 -10.08 -7.03 -1.01
N SER A 65 -10.30 -8.33 -0.76
CA SER A 65 -9.74 -8.99 0.42
C SER A 65 -8.33 -9.55 0.15
N ALA A 66 -7.57 -9.75 1.21
CA ALA A 66 -6.25 -10.35 1.13
C ALA A 66 -6.30 -11.76 0.49
N ASP A 67 -7.33 -12.54 0.79
CA ASP A 67 -7.48 -13.89 0.23
C ASP A 67 -7.85 -13.85 -1.25
N GLU A 68 -8.70 -12.91 -1.67
CA GLU A 68 -8.98 -12.70 -3.10
C GLU A 68 -7.73 -12.27 -3.86
N LEU A 69 -6.95 -11.33 -3.27
CA LEU A 69 -5.70 -10.89 -3.89
C LEU A 69 -4.68 -12.02 -3.98
N ARG A 70 -4.51 -12.83 -2.93
CA ARG A 70 -3.65 -14.03 -2.97
C ARG A 70 -4.08 -15.01 -4.03
N ALA A 71 -5.39 -15.23 -4.20
CA ALA A 71 -5.93 -16.13 -5.22
C ALA A 71 -5.73 -15.62 -6.66
N ALA A 72 -5.74 -14.29 -6.85
CA ALA A 72 -5.56 -13.65 -8.15
C ALA A 72 -4.09 -13.34 -8.49
N ALA A 73 -3.21 -13.33 -7.48
CA ALA A 73 -1.80 -13.01 -7.65
C ALA A 73 -1.07 -14.04 -8.51
N GLY A 74 -0.35 -13.56 -9.52
CA GLY A 74 0.51 -14.39 -10.37
C GLY A 74 1.89 -14.67 -9.75
N PRO A 75 2.73 -15.45 -10.44
CA PRO A 75 4.10 -15.70 -10.02
C PRO A 75 4.87 -14.38 -9.82
N GLY A 76 5.71 -14.32 -8.78
CA GLY A 76 6.52 -13.12 -8.48
C GLY A 76 5.80 -12.04 -7.67
N VAL A 77 4.53 -12.25 -7.30
CA VAL A 77 3.78 -11.34 -6.42
C VAL A 77 3.69 -11.92 -5.01
N THR A 78 4.17 -11.17 -4.02
CA THR A 78 4.04 -11.47 -2.59
C THR A 78 2.96 -10.59 -1.98
N VAL A 79 1.88 -11.17 -1.45
CA VAL A 79 0.77 -10.43 -0.84
C VAL A 79 0.95 -10.37 0.67
N LEU A 80 0.96 -9.15 1.23
CA LEU A 80 1.11 -8.90 2.66
C LEU A 80 -0.16 -8.28 3.27
N HIS A 81 -0.56 -8.79 4.44
CA HIS A 81 -1.65 -8.21 5.23
C HIS A 81 -1.53 -8.63 6.71
N GLY A 82 -0.93 -7.78 7.53
CA GLY A 82 -0.59 -8.08 8.92
C GLY A 82 0.66 -8.95 9.08
N ASP A 83 1.44 -9.06 8.03
CA ASP A 83 2.66 -9.86 7.96
C ASP A 83 3.76 -9.12 7.18
N GLY A 84 4.93 -9.75 7.08
CA GLY A 84 6.08 -9.15 6.41
C GLY A 84 6.92 -10.14 5.64
N CYS A 85 7.80 -9.60 4.79
CA CYS A 85 8.79 -10.36 4.04
C CYS A 85 10.16 -9.65 4.06
N THR A 86 11.17 -10.38 3.58
CA THR A 86 12.51 -9.80 3.35
C THR A 86 12.94 -10.11 1.92
N ILE A 87 13.28 -9.08 1.17
CA ILE A 87 13.76 -9.19 -0.22
C ILE A 87 15.15 -8.52 -0.27
N ASP A 88 16.18 -9.28 -0.59
CA ASP A 88 17.59 -8.83 -0.67
C ASP A 88 18.02 -7.98 0.55
N GLY A 89 17.65 -8.42 1.75
CA GLY A 89 17.94 -7.75 3.02
C GLY A 89 16.97 -6.62 3.40
N LEU A 90 16.13 -6.16 2.48
CA LEU A 90 15.10 -5.15 2.76
C LEU A 90 13.89 -5.78 3.45
N ARG A 91 13.65 -5.41 4.71
CA ARG A 91 12.47 -5.85 5.47
C ARG A 91 11.28 -4.96 5.16
N ILE A 92 10.20 -5.59 4.72
CA ILE A 92 8.93 -4.94 4.36
C ILE A 92 7.83 -5.54 5.22
N PHE A 93 6.95 -4.70 5.76
CA PHE A 93 5.73 -5.14 6.45
C PHE A 93 4.52 -4.49 5.82
N GLY A 94 3.43 -5.25 5.63
CA GLY A 94 2.23 -4.80 4.95
C GLY A 94 0.96 -4.89 5.80
N LEU A 95 0.12 -3.85 5.77
CA LEU A 95 -1.24 -3.86 6.33
C LEU A 95 -2.22 -3.28 5.33
N GLY A 96 -3.08 -4.12 4.78
CA GLY A 96 -4.16 -3.71 3.87
C GLY A 96 -5.39 -3.18 4.57
N TYR A 97 -6.39 -2.89 3.77
CA TYR A 97 -7.75 -2.49 4.10
C TYR A 97 -7.90 -1.02 4.53
N GLY A 98 -9.15 -0.56 4.57
CA GLY A 98 -9.52 0.74 5.13
C GLY A 98 -9.33 0.77 6.65
N VAL A 99 -8.58 1.75 7.17
CA VAL A 99 -8.38 1.99 8.61
C VAL A 99 -8.45 3.49 8.89
N PRO A 100 -9.35 3.95 9.76
CA PRO A 100 -10.45 3.25 10.42
C PRO A 100 -11.52 2.78 9.43
N ARG A 101 -12.53 2.05 9.93
CA ARG A 101 -13.65 1.60 9.12
C ARG A 101 -14.25 2.74 8.32
N THR A 102 -14.48 2.50 7.03
CA THR A 102 -15.04 3.47 6.09
C THR A 102 -16.58 3.47 6.11
N PRO A 103 -17.23 4.54 5.64
CA PRO A 103 -18.69 4.56 5.48
C PRO A 103 -19.19 3.90 4.19
N PHE A 104 -18.34 3.16 3.46
CA PHE A 104 -18.64 2.67 2.11
C PHE A 104 -19.55 1.44 2.07
N GLY A 105 -19.81 0.81 3.20
CA GLY A 105 -20.73 -0.32 3.30
C GLY A 105 -20.05 -1.69 3.16
N ALA A 106 -20.86 -2.72 2.90
CA ALA A 106 -20.47 -4.13 3.05
C ALA A 106 -19.41 -4.62 2.03
N TRP A 107 -19.19 -3.92 0.94
CA TRP A 107 -18.15 -4.29 -0.02
C TRP A 107 -16.76 -3.90 0.45
N SER A 108 -16.64 -2.87 1.29
CA SER A 108 -15.35 -2.37 1.76
C SER A 108 -14.74 -3.30 2.79
N CYS A 109 -13.50 -3.69 2.55
CA CYS A 109 -12.69 -4.42 3.52
C CYS A 109 -12.07 -3.42 4.49
N ASP A 110 -12.54 -3.40 5.73
CA ASP A 110 -12.13 -2.41 6.71
C ASP A 110 -11.71 -3.06 8.04
N LEU A 111 -10.76 -2.41 8.72
CA LEU A 111 -10.36 -2.76 10.08
C LEU A 111 -10.77 -1.64 11.07
N SER A 112 -11.06 -2.05 12.30
CA SER A 112 -11.06 -1.09 13.41
C SER A 112 -9.62 -0.68 13.74
N GLU A 113 -9.45 0.49 14.36
CA GLU A 113 -8.14 0.94 14.86
C GLU A 113 -7.52 -0.09 15.84
N ALA A 114 -8.34 -0.71 16.69
CA ALA A 114 -7.86 -1.71 17.65
C ALA A 114 -7.31 -2.96 16.94
N PHE A 115 -8.02 -3.47 15.93
CA PHE A 115 -7.58 -4.66 15.20
C PHE A 115 -6.37 -4.36 14.30
N ALA A 116 -6.33 -3.18 13.69
CA ALA A 116 -5.15 -2.73 12.96
C ALA A 116 -3.92 -2.62 13.87
N ALA A 117 -4.08 -2.10 15.09
CA ALA A 117 -3.01 -2.03 16.08
C ALA A 117 -2.51 -3.43 16.49
N GLU A 118 -3.41 -4.40 16.65
CA GLU A 118 -3.06 -5.80 16.94
C GLU A 118 -2.21 -6.41 15.82
N LEU A 119 -2.64 -6.29 14.57
CA LEU A 119 -1.88 -6.79 13.42
C LEU A 119 -0.51 -6.12 13.29
N LEU A 120 -0.46 -4.80 13.46
CA LEU A 120 0.79 -4.02 13.39
C LEU A 120 1.73 -4.33 14.56
N ALA A 121 1.24 -4.83 15.70
CA ALA A 121 2.08 -5.24 16.83
C ALA A 121 3.03 -6.39 16.47
N GLY A 122 2.68 -7.23 15.47
CA GLY A 122 3.55 -8.28 14.94
C GLY A 122 4.80 -7.76 14.22
N CYS A 123 4.86 -6.48 13.87
CA CYS A 123 6.02 -5.86 13.24
C CYS A 123 6.96 -5.26 14.28
N GLU A 124 8.08 -5.92 14.55
CA GLU A 124 9.10 -5.35 15.43
C GLU A 124 9.98 -4.31 14.70
N LYS A 125 10.41 -4.61 13.47
CA LYS A 125 11.28 -3.77 12.64
C LYS A 125 10.96 -3.94 11.16
N ALA A 126 10.86 -2.84 10.45
CA ALA A 126 10.78 -2.80 8.99
C ALA A 126 11.59 -1.62 8.44
N HIS A 127 12.18 -1.78 7.26
CA HIS A 127 12.76 -0.66 6.50
C HIS A 127 11.67 0.09 5.75
N VAL A 128 10.69 -0.65 5.22
CA VAL A 128 9.52 -0.12 4.54
C VAL A 128 8.26 -0.65 5.20
N LEU A 129 7.36 0.24 5.58
CA LEU A 129 5.99 -0.09 6.01
C LEU A 129 5.05 0.29 4.87
N VAL A 130 4.25 -0.67 4.43
CA VAL A 130 3.26 -0.46 3.37
C VAL A 130 1.87 -0.60 3.98
N THR A 131 1.06 0.43 3.91
CA THR A 131 -0.32 0.38 4.40
C THR A 131 -1.26 0.93 3.34
N HIS A 132 -2.47 0.36 3.18
CA HIS A 132 -3.39 0.99 2.24
C HIS A 132 -3.84 2.35 2.76
N SER A 133 -4.33 2.44 4.00
CA SER A 133 -4.70 3.73 4.61
C SER A 133 -3.48 4.54 5.09
N PRO A 134 -3.52 5.88 5.02
CA PRO A 134 -2.47 6.75 5.52
C PRO A 134 -2.49 6.86 7.06
N PRO A 135 -1.37 7.26 7.70
CA PRO A 135 -1.34 7.62 9.11
C PRO A 135 -2.07 8.93 9.37
N LYS A 136 -2.72 9.04 10.53
CA LYS A 136 -3.41 10.26 10.99
C LYS A 136 -2.52 11.48 10.94
N GLY A 137 -2.98 12.55 10.27
CA GLY A 137 -2.34 13.86 10.23
C GLY A 137 -1.20 13.99 9.22
N VAL A 138 -0.93 12.96 8.39
CA VAL A 138 0.09 13.04 7.34
C VAL A 138 -0.43 12.39 6.06
N ALA A 139 -0.50 13.17 4.98
CA ALA A 139 -0.95 12.73 3.66
C ALA A 139 -2.35 12.08 3.66
N ASP A 140 -3.24 12.54 4.55
CA ASP A 140 -4.55 11.96 4.87
C ASP A 140 -5.71 12.96 4.78
N MET A 141 -5.49 14.10 4.14
CA MET A 141 -6.49 15.17 4.05
C MET A 141 -7.45 14.92 2.90
N THR A 142 -8.75 15.05 3.19
CA THR A 142 -9.79 15.12 2.16
C THR A 142 -9.89 16.52 1.58
N SER A 143 -10.57 16.68 0.43
CA SER A 143 -10.88 17.98 -0.18
C SER A 143 -11.73 18.89 0.73
N ALA A 144 -12.47 18.28 1.68
CA ALA A 144 -13.20 19.02 2.72
C ALA A 144 -12.31 19.51 3.89
N GLY A 145 -10.99 19.29 3.83
CA GLY A 145 -10.05 19.68 4.87
C GLY A 145 -10.10 18.79 6.12
N GLN A 146 -10.61 17.57 6.00
CA GLN A 146 -10.67 16.62 7.11
C GLN A 146 -9.49 15.66 7.04
N SER A 147 -8.78 15.47 8.15
CA SER A 147 -7.79 14.42 8.33
C SER A 147 -8.53 13.12 8.70
N VAL A 148 -8.40 12.08 7.87
CA VAL A 148 -9.15 10.83 8.01
C VAL A 148 -8.27 9.59 8.16
N GLY A 149 -6.95 9.76 8.26
CA GLY A 149 -5.99 8.68 8.44
C GLY A 149 -6.10 7.97 9.79
N SER A 150 -5.37 6.85 9.90
CA SER A 150 -5.39 5.93 11.04
C SER A 150 -4.44 6.35 12.15
N THR A 151 -4.95 6.34 13.38
CA THR A 151 -4.15 6.54 14.60
C THR A 151 -3.28 5.32 14.91
N ALA A 152 -3.74 4.11 14.63
CA ALA A 152 -2.99 2.88 14.82
C ALA A 152 -1.77 2.81 13.88
N ILE A 153 -1.96 3.17 12.59
CA ILE A 153 -0.87 3.23 11.62
C ILE A 153 0.16 4.29 12.03
N ARG A 154 -0.29 5.47 12.48
CA ARG A 154 0.61 6.51 12.98
C ARG A 154 1.46 6.01 14.16
N ALA A 155 0.81 5.41 15.17
CA ALA A 155 1.51 4.85 16.34
C ALA A 155 2.50 3.74 15.95
N ALA A 156 2.14 2.90 14.97
CA ALA A 156 3.04 1.88 14.45
C ALA A 156 4.28 2.50 13.78
N ILE A 157 4.12 3.56 12.96
CA ILE A 157 5.26 4.26 12.35
C ILE A 157 6.16 4.87 13.44
N GLU A 158 5.60 5.49 14.47
CA GLU A 158 6.36 6.06 15.60
C GLU A 158 7.16 5.01 16.37
N ARG A 159 6.63 3.79 16.50
CA ARG A 159 7.28 2.65 17.18
C ARG A 159 8.30 1.95 16.31
N ILE A 160 7.94 1.54 15.09
CA ILE A 160 8.77 0.77 14.15
C ILE A 160 9.89 1.64 13.59
N ARG A 161 9.61 2.92 13.33
CA ARG A 161 10.50 3.91 12.70
C ARG A 161 11.04 3.43 11.35
N PRO A 162 10.18 3.01 10.41
CA PRO A 162 10.63 2.64 9.07
C PRO A 162 11.29 3.85 8.40
N ARG A 163 12.21 3.61 7.47
CA ARG A 163 12.77 4.70 6.64
C ARG A 163 11.70 5.31 5.74
N LEU A 164 10.81 4.45 5.23
CA LEU A 164 9.76 4.80 4.29
C LEU A 164 8.43 4.14 4.71
N ALA A 165 7.35 4.93 4.71
CA ALA A 165 5.98 4.45 4.84
C ALA A 165 5.21 4.85 3.58
N LEU A 166 4.63 3.88 2.90
CA LEU A 166 3.88 4.04 1.65
C LEU A 166 2.41 3.75 1.89
N CYS A 167 1.52 4.59 1.34
CA CYS A 167 0.09 4.42 1.47
C CYS A 167 -0.67 4.97 0.24
N GLY A 168 -2.00 4.81 0.23
CA GLY A 168 -2.94 5.29 -0.76
C GLY A 168 -4.25 5.75 -0.13
N HIS A 169 -5.39 5.21 -0.61
CA HIS A 169 -6.74 5.30 -0.08
C HIS A 169 -7.37 6.69 -0.11
N ILE A 170 -6.71 7.73 0.34
CA ILE A 170 -7.25 9.10 0.35
C ILE A 170 -6.85 9.80 -0.95
N HIS A 171 -7.72 9.71 -1.95
CA HIS A 171 -7.45 10.18 -3.33
C HIS A 171 -7.08 11.67 -3.39
N ASP A 172 -7.73 12.52 -2.58
CA ASP A 172 -7.44 13.95 -2.49
C ASP A 172 -6.00 14.24 -2.00
N SER A 173 -5.35 13.22 -1.44
CA SER A 173 -3.97 13.29 -0.92
C SER A 173 -2.95 12.57 -1.82
N TRP A 174 -3.31 12.08 -2.99
CA TRP A 174 -2.34 11.48 -3.90
C TRP A 174 -1.16 12.39 -4.20
N GLY A 175 0.04 11.85 -4.03
CA GLY A 175 1.29 12.58 -4.19
C GLY A 175 1.65 13.50 -3.05
N LYS A 176 0.87 13.56 -2.00
CA LYS A 176 1.24 14.28 -0.79
C LYS A 176 2.21 13.44 0.03
N GLU A 177 3.14 14.11 0.67
CA GLU A 177 4.11 13.48 1.56
C GLU A 177 4.32 14.31 2.81
N GLY A 178 4.90 13.67 3.82
CA GLY A 178 5.28 14.30 5.07
C GLY A 178 6.13 13.37 5.92
N ARG A 179 6.19 13.62 7.22
CA ARG A 179 6.99 12.82 8.15
C ARG A 179 6.22 12.46 9.42
N VAL A 180 6.49 11.26 9.92
CA VAL A 180 6.18 10.86 11.29
C VAL A 180 7.52 10.54 11.96
N GLY A 181 7.99 11.42 12.82
CA GLY A 181 9.35 11.35 13.34
C GLY A 181 10.39 11.42 12.21
N ALA A 182 11.28 10.44 12.14
CA ALA A 182 12.28 10.32 11.07
C ALA A 182 11.73 9.66 9.79
N SER A 183 10.60 8.97 9.86
CA SER A 183 10.03 8.21 8.75
C SER A 183 9.41 9.13 7.70
N ARG A 184 9.79 8.96 6.43
CA ARG A 184 9.11 9.59 5.30
C ARG A 184 7.81 8.86 5.02
N VAL A 185 6.70 9.58 4.87
CA VAL A 185 5.37 9.05 4.55
C VAL A 185 4.92 9.59 3.21
N VAL A 186 4.45 8.74 2.32
CA VAL A 186 3.99 9.14 0.98
C VAL A 186 2.65 8.46 0.66
N ASN A 187 1.64 9.26 0.32
CA ASN A 187 0.42 8.79 -0.30
C ASN A 187 0.62 8.79 -1.83
N LEU A 188 0.58 7.61 -2.44
CA LEU A 188 1.12 7.37 -3.78
C LEU A 188 0.17 7.83 -4.91
N GLY A 189 -0.97 7.18 -5.04
CA GLY A 189 -1.87 7.27 -6.18
C GLY A 189 -1.45 6.37 -7.36
N PRO A 190 -2.26 6.29 -8.44
CA PRO A 190 -2.07 5.39 -9.58
C PRO A 190 -1.01 5.92 -10.57
N ARG A 191 0.21 6.07 -10.10
CA ARG A 191 1.34 6.62 -10.89
C ARG A 191 2.65 5.98 -10.49
N VAL A 192 3.61 6.01 -11.38
CA VAL A 192 4.99 5.60 -11.11
C VAL A 192 5.62 6.56 -10.10
N SER A 193 6.03 6.02 -8.96
CA SER A 193 6.77 6.75 -7.93
C SER A 193 8.05 5.99 -7.58
N TRP A 194 9.20 6.69 -7.57
CA TRP A 194 10.50 6.10 -7.35
C TRP A 194 11.07 6.39 -5.97
N PHE A 195 11.65 5.36 -5.36
CA PHE A 195 12.33 5.45 -4.07
C PHE A 195 13.63 4.66 -4.10
N GLU A 196 14.62 5.13 -3.33
CA GLU A 196 15.82 4.38 -3.03
C GLU A 196 15.86 4.10 -1.53
N VAL A 197 15.97 2.84 -1.16
CA VAL A 197 16.03 2.40 0.24
C VAL A 197 17.15 1.38 0.39
N ASP A 198 18.09 1.67 1.29
CA ASP A 198 19.14 0.71 1.65
C ASP A 198 18.60 -0.32 2.67
N PRO A 199 18.99 -1.59 2.60
CA PRO A 199 18.69 -2.62 3.59
C PRO A 199 19.20 -2.31 5.00
#